data_42b7a50abe0603cce118a5cb0a1aecc1
#
_entry.id   42b7a50abe0603cce118a5cb0a1aecc1
#
_cell.length_a   1.000
_cell.length_b   1.000
_cell.length_c   1.000
_cell.angle_alpha   90.00
_cell.angle_beta   90.00
_cell.angle_gamma   90.00
#
_symmetry.space_group_name_H-M   'P 1'
#
loop_
_entity.id
_entity.type
_entity.pdbx_description
1 polymer ?
#
loop_
_entity_poly.entity_id
_entity_poly.type
_entity_poly.pdbx_seq_one_letter_code
_entity_poly.pdbx_strand_id
1 'polypeptide(L)'
;PAAYGTDFGVILKPSDKILINIAAWYLYLDQEFVYVGDAGVVEPSGKSKRQGIDVTTRFQFTKNLFANANFNFTKPRAVGEPKGANYIPLAPTFTSVGGVYYKAQKGLNGGINYRYIKNRPANEDNSVVAKGYFLLDAAVNYTRPKYEIGLAFENIFNIKWNEAQFATESRLRNEPAPVTELHYTPGTPFFARLKLAVFF
;
A
#
# COMPACT_ATOMS: atom_id res chain seq x y z
N PRO A 1 -8.25 10.67 -23.25
CA PRO A 1 -7.73 11.42 -22.10
C PRO A 1 -6.23 11.69 -22.28
N ALA A 2 -5.77 12.87 -21.87
CA ALA A 2 -4.38 13.26 -21.85
C ALA A 2 -3.82 13.24 -20.42
N ALA A 3 -2.53 12.87 -20.30
CA ALA A 3 -1.81 12.90 -19.03
C ALA A 3 -0.54 13.73 -19.19
N TYR A 4 -0.26 14.60 -18.24
CA TYR A 4 0.94 15.42 -18.18
C TYR A 4 1.64 15.16 -16.85
N GLY A 5 2.88 14.74 -16.91
CA GLY A 5 3.66 14.43 -15.72
C GLY A 5 5.09 14.92 -15.85
N THR A 6 5.69 15.21 -14.71
CA THR A 6 7.11 15.50 -14.57
C THR A 6 7.61 14.98 -13.23
N ASP A 7 8.86 14.59 -13.19
CA ASP A 7 9.53 14.18 -11.97
C ASP A 7 10.97 14.72 -11.94
N PHE A 8 11.45 14.93 -10.73
CA PHE A 8 12.83 15.26 -10.45
C PHE A 8 13.32 14.39 -9.29
N GLY A 9 14.42 13.68 -9.52
CA GLY A 9 14.94 12.74 -8.55
C GLY A 9 16.43 12.95 -8.25
N VAL A 10 16.81 12.57 -7.03
CA VAL A 10 18.19 12.56 -6.55
C VAL A 10 18.51 11.18 -5.98
N ILE A 11 19.66 10.64 -6.38
CA ILE A 11 20.21 9.39 -5.86
C ILE A 11 21.39 9.73 -4.96
N LEU A 12 21.28 9.39 -3.69
CA LEU A 12 22.33 9.60 -2.69
C LEU A 12 22.96 8.27 -2.31
N LYS A 13 24.27 8.21 -2.36
CA LYS A 13 25.08 7.06 -1.94
C LYS A 13 26.12 7.53 -0.91
N PRO A 14 25.72 7.80 0.35
CA PRO A 14 26.66 8.24 1.38
C PRO A 14 27.75 7.22 1.67
N SER A 15 27.51 5.95 1.39
CA SER A 15 28.46 4.86 1.45
C SER A 15 28.03 3.72 0.54
N ASP A 16 28.90 2.71 0.34
CA ASP A 16 28.57 1.50 -0.43
C ASP A 16 27.41 0.67 0.18
N LYS A 17 27.08 0.95 1.45
CA LYS A 17 26.04 0.24 2.21
C LYS A 17 24.71 0.98 2.26
N ILE A 18 24.65 2.22 1.79
CA ILE A 18 23.47 3.08 1.90
C ILE A 18 23.13 3.64 0.53
N LEU A 19 21.91 3.36 0.09
CA LEU A 19 21.30 3.95 -1.11
C LEU A 19 19.99 4.63 -0.71
N ILE A 20 19.84 5.89 -1.08
CA ILE A 20 18.63 6.66 -0.85
C ILE A 20 18.24 7.31 -2.19
N ASN A 21 17.04 7.03 -2.68
CA ASN A 21 16.45 7.71 -3.83
C ASN A 21 15.32 8.59 -3.32
N ILE A 22 15.30 9.85 -3.73
CA ILE A 22 14.25 10.80 -3.43
C ILE A 22 13.77 11.34 -4.77
N ALA A 23 12.48 11.27 -5.04
CA ALA A 23 11.85 11.82 -6.24
C ALA A 23 10.66 12.69 -5.84
N ALA A 24 10.64 13.94 -6.32
CA ALA A 24 9.47 14.80 -6.29
C ALA A 24 8.80 14.73 -7.65
N TRP A 25 7.48 14.58 -7.68
CA TRP A 25 6.75 14.39 -8.92
C TRP A 25 5.42 15.14 -8.93
N TYR A 26 4.96 15.43 -10.14
CA TYR A 26 3.66 16.04 -10.43
C TYR A 26 2.99 15.28 -11.58
N LEU A 27 1.70 15.03 -11.44
CA LEU A 27 0.87 14.40 -12.47
C LEU A 27 -0.45 15.15 -12.58
N TYR A 28 -0.83 15.50 -13.80
CA TYR A 28 -2.13 16.04 -14.17
C TYR A 28 -2.79 15.08 -15.16
N LEU A 29 -4.04 14.71 -14.88
CA LEU A 29 -4.88 13.90 -15.74
C LEU A 29 -6.04 14.74 -16.22
N ASP A 30 -6.22 14.83 -17.52
CA ASP A 30 -7.38 15.52 -18.12
C ASP A 30 -8.68 14.76 -17.87
N GLN A 31 -8.58 13.46 -17.69
CA GLN A 31 -9.70 12.60 -17.28
C GLN A 31 -9.18 11.44 -16.47
N GLU A 32 -9.69 11.29 -15.26
CA GLU A 32 -9.43 10.15 -14.39
C GLU A 32 -10.60 9.18 -14.46
N PHE A 33 -10.29 7.88 -14.40
CA PHE A 33 -11.28 6.82 -14.31
C PHE A 33 -11.31 6.27 -12.89
N VAL A 34 -12.46 6.29 -12.25
CA VAL A 34 -12.66 5.79 -10.89
C VAL A 34 -13.58 4.58 -10.93
N TYR A 35 -13.22 3.55 -10.19
CA TYR A 35 -14.05 2.38 -10.01
C TYR A 35 -15.18 2.70 -9.04
N VAL A 36 -16.43 2.55 -9.52
CA VAL A 36 -17.63 2.71 -8.71
C VAL A 36 -18.05 1.34 -8.20
N GLY A 37 -17.79 1.10 -6.91
CA GLY A 37 -17.89 -0.21 -6.28
C GLY A 37 -19.25 -0.89 -6.42
N ASP A 38 -20.35 -0.15 -6.33
CA ASP A 38 -21.71 -0.69 -6.43
C ASP A 38 -22.11 -1.11 -7.82
N ALA A 39 -21.81 -0.28 -8.78
CA ALA A 39 -22.16 -0.54 -10.17
C ALA A 39 -21.22 -1.55 -10.83
N GLY A 40 -20.06 -1.85 -10.21
CA GLY A 40 -19.02 -2.70 -10.79
C GLY A 40 -18.43 -2.14 -12.09
N VAL A 41 -18.56 -0.83 -12.31
CA VAL A 41 -18.12 -0.14 -13.52
C VAL A 41 -17.04 0.89 -13.23
N VAL A 42 -16.31 1.26 -14.27
CA VAL A 42 -15.33 2.35 -14.22
C VAL A 42 -15.96 3.57 -14.89
N GLU A 43 -16.06 4.67 -14.14
CA GLU A 43 -16.64 5.92 -14.63
C GLU A 43 -15.59 7.02 -14.76
N PRO A 44 -15.73 7.93 -15.74
CA PRO A 44 -14.89 9.11 -15.84
C PRO A 44 -15.22 10.08 -14.70
N SER A 45 -14.26 10.39 -13.85
CA SER A 45 -14.43 11.26 -12.69
C SER A 45 -13.87 12.68 -12.88
N GLY A 46 -13.64 13.09 -14.14
CA GLY A 46 -13.15 14.41 -14.46
C GLY A 46 -11.63 14.56 -14.33
N LYS A 47 -11.20 15.83 -14.21
CA LYS A 47 -9.77 16.19 -14.16
C LYS A 47 -9.19 15.99 -12.77
N SER A 48 -7.97 15.53 -12.69
CA SER A 48 -7.27 15.39 -11.41
C SER A 48 -5.84 15.87 -11.48
N LYS A 49 -5.30 16.22 -10.32
CA LYS A 49 -3.87 16.52 -10.12
C LYS A 49 -3.35 15.79 -8.90
N ARG A 50 -2.14 15.31 -9.03
CA ARG A 50 -1.42 14.64 -7.96
C ARG A 50 -0.01 15.19 -7.90
N GLN A 51 0.50 15.41 -6.72
CA GLN A 51 1.89 15.76 -6.48
C GLN A 51 2.38 14.98 -5.27
N GLY A 52 3.63 14.60 -5.29
CA GLY A 52 4.16 13.78 -4.23
C GLY A 52 5.66 13.77 -4.13
N ILE A 53 6.12 13.09 -3.09
CA ILE A 53 7.52 12.78 -2.84
C ILE A 53 7.61 11.29 -2.52
N ASP A 54 8.46 10.61 -3.26
CA ASP A 54 8.81 9.21 -3.03
C ASP A 54 10.22 9.14 -2.45
N VAL A 55 10.37 8.37 -1.38
CA VAL A 55 11.66 8.10 -0.76
C VAL A 55 11.85 6.59 -0.71
N THR A 56 12.86 6.10 -1.38
CA THR A 56 13.27 4.69 -1.34
C THR A 56 14.63 4.59 -0.68
N THR A 57 14.73 3.74 0.34
CA THR A 57 15.98 3.54 1.07
C THR A 57 16.39 2.07 1.07
N ARG A 58 17.69 1.85 1.01
CA ARG A 58 18.29 0.53 1.21
C ARG A 58 19.54 0.67 2.08
N PHE A 59 19.62 -0.16 3.11
CA PHE A 59 20.72 -0.23 4.06
C PHE A 59 21.26 -1.65 4.08
N GLN A 60 22.57 -1.78 3.91
CA GLN A 60 23.26 -3.07 4.04
C GLN A 60 24.15 -3.05 5.28
N PHE A 61 23.68 -3.67 6.37
CA PHE A 61 24.40 -3.71 7.65
C PHE A 61 25.59 -4.65 7.59
N THR A 62 25.36 -5.84 7.01
CA THR A 62 26.41 -6.85 6.79
C THR A 62 26.28 -7.45 5.40
N LYS A 63 27.14 -8.40 5.04
CA LYS A 63 27.03 -9.15 3.77
C LYS A 63 25.67 -9.88 3.63
N ASN A 64 25.07 -10.24 4.76
CA ASN A 64 23.87 -11.06 4.81
C ASN A 64 22.64 -10.34 5.38
N LEU A 65 22.81 -9.21 6.07
CA LEU A 65 21.74 -8.46 6.72
C LEU A 65 21.52 -7.12 6.03
N PHE A 66 20.31 -6.86 5.58
CA PHE A 66 19.93 -5.60 4.95
C PHE A 66 18.52 -5.20 5.33
N ALA A 67 18.21 -3.93 5.17
CA ALA A 67 16.85 -3.38 5.32
C ALA A 67 16.53 -2.49 4.13
N ASN A 68 15.24 -2.34 3.86
CA ASN A 68 14.71 -1.33 2.97
C ASN A 68 13.48 -0.68 3.57
N ALA A 69 13.21 0.55 3.15
CA ALA A 69 11.96 1.22 3.42
C ALA A 69 11.62 2.16 2.25
N ASN A 70 10.36 2.15 1.86
CA ASN A 70 9.80 3.01 0.84
C ASN A 70 8.70 3.83 1.47
N PHE A 71 8.70 5.13 1.21
CA PHE A 71 7.71 6.09 1.68
C PHE A 71 7.15 6.83 0.48
N ASN A 72 5.85 6.90 0.40
CA ASN A 72 5.15 7.71 -0.60
C ASN A 72 4.27 8.75 0.11
N PHE A 73 4.52 10.01 -0.16
CA PHE A 73 3.72 11.16 0.29
C PHE A 73 3.03 11.76 -0.91
N THR A 74 1.71 11.81 -0.90
CA THR A 74 0.91 12.26 -2.06
C THR A 74 -0.17 13.23 -1.64
N LYS A 75 -0.45 14.21 -2.50
CA LYS A 75 -1.58 15.12 -2.37
C LYS A 75 -2.48 15.01 -3.62
N PRO A 76 -3.37 14.01 -3.67
CA PRO A 76 -4.31 13.83 -4.76
C PRO A 76 -5.51 14.79 -4.61
N ARG A 77 -5.94 15.45 -5.70
CA ARG A 77 -7.11 16.34 -5.72
C ARG A 77 -7.79 16.31 -7.09
N ALA A 78 -9.12 16.32 -7.07
CA ALA A 78 -9.92 16.66 -8.23
C ALA A 78 -9.74 18.14 -8.60
N VAL A 79 -9.84 18.46 -9.88
CA VAL A 79 -9.66 19.81 -10.43
C VAL A 79 -11.03 20.34 -10.88
N GLY A 80 -11.35 21.56 -10.48
CA GLY A 80 -12.64 22.18 -10.78
C GLY A 80 -13.68 22.02 -9.66
N GLU A 81 -13.40 21.16 -8.68
CA GLU A 81 -14.28 20.93 -7.53
C GLU A 81 -13.97 21.91 -6.36
N PRO A 82 -14.96 22.30 -5.55
CA PRO A 82 -14.78 23.17 -4.39
C PRO A 82 -13.79 22.57 -3.37
N LYS A 83 -13.07 23.44 -2.67
CA LYS A 83 -12.21 23.01 -1.58
C LYS A 83 -13.04 22.31 -0.49
N GLY A 84 -12.65 21.08 -0.13
CA GLY A 84 -13.37 20.25 0.83
C GLY A 84 -14.24 19.17 0.18
N ALA A 85 -14.62 19.35 -1.10
CA ALA A 85 -15.32 18.36 -1.90
C ALA A 85 -14.49 17.89 -3.10
N ASN A 86 -13.18 17.97 -3.00
CA ASN A 86 -12.23 17.67 -4.08
C ASN A 86 -11.24 16.58 -3.73
N TYR A 87 -11.60 15.71 -2.82
CA TYR A 87 -10.82 14.51 -2.56
C TYR A 87 -11.03 13.48 -3.67
N ILE A 88 -10.00 12.70 -3.94
CA ILE A 88 -10.11 11.54 -4.83
C ILE A 88 -10.39 10.33 -3.96
N PRO A 89 -11.54 9.65 -4.12
CA PRO A 89 -11.88 8.50 -3.31
C PRO A 89 -10.77 7.44 -3.29
N LEU A 90 -10.49 6.92 -2.11
CA LEU A 90 -9.52 5.88 -1.81
C LEU A 90 -8.06 6.22 -2.13
N ALA A 91 -7.77 7.41 -2.63
CA ALA A 91 -6.39 7.83 -2.91
C ALA A 91 -5.63 8.13 -1.60
N PRO A 92 -4.59 7.36 -1.25
CA PRO A 92 -3.85 7.56 -0.01
C PRO A 92 -3.01 8.82 -0.07
N THR A 93 -2.86 9.48 1.07
CA THR A 93 -1.92 10.61 1.23
C THR A 93 -0.55 10.17 1.76
N PHE A 94 -0.48 8.99 2.36
CA PHE A 94 0.76 8.41 2.83
C PHE A 94 0.67 6.89 2.83
N THR A 95 1.68 6.24 2.24
CA THR A 95 1.92 4.81 2.34
C THR A 95 3.38 4.53 2.65
N SER A 96 3.65 3.42 3.32
CA SER A 96 5.01 2.96 3.56
C SER A 96 5.07 1.43 3.55
N VAL A 97 6.10 0.90 2.92
CA VAL A 97 6.42 -0.53 2.95
C VAL A 97 7.91 -0.71 3.16
N GLY A 98 8.30 -1.75 3.86
CA GLY A 98 9.71 -2.03 4.09
C GLY A 98 9.92 -3.30 4.88
N GLY A 99 11.19 -3.57 5.20
CA GLY A 99 11.52 -4.75 5.97
C GLY A 99 13.00 -4.88 6.30
N VAL A 100 13.27 -5.89 7.10
CA VAL A 100 14.63 -6.32 7.46
C VAL A 100 14.79 -7.78 7.04
N TYR A 101 15.89 -8.09 6.38
CA TYR A 101 16.11 -9.38 5.76
C TYR A 101 17.51 -9.91 6.11
N TYR A 102 17.54 -11.17 6.45
CA TYR A 102 18.78 -11.95 6.57
C TYR A 102 18.82 -12.98 5.45
N LYS A 103 19.88 -12.94 4.63
CA LYS A 103 20.06 -13.83 3.48
C LYS A 103 21.45 -14.45 3.53
N ALA A 104 21.51 -15.72 3.87
CA ALA A 104 22.73 -16.53 3.77
C ALA A 104 22.73 -17.35 2.47
N GLN A 105 23.91 -17.75 2.00
CA GLN A 105 24.01 -18.61 0.81
C GLN A 105 23.44 -20.02 1.06
N LYS A 106 23.57 -20.53 2.28
CA LYS A 106 23.07 -21.84 2.73
C LYS A 106 22.59 -21.72 4.17
N GLY A 107 21.57 -22.50 4.53
CA GLY A 107 21.04 -22.54 5.88
C GLY A 107 19.91 -21.55 6.10
N LEU A 108 19.99 -20.75 7.16
CA LEU A 108 18.91 -19.89 7.60
C LEU A 108 18.80 -18.63 6.74
N ASN A 109 17.60 -18.35 6.26
CA ASN A 109 17.21 -17.13 5.56
C ASN A 109 15.87 -16.66 6.11
N GLY A 110 15.61 -15.37 6.09
CA GLY A 110 14.30 -14.89 6.52
C GLY A 110 14.22 -13.38 6.50
N GLY A 111 13.06 -12.88 6.87
CA GLY A 111 12.81 -11.44 6.96
C GLY A 111 11.51 -11.12 7.63
N ILE A 112 11.42 -9.87 8.03
CA ILE A 112 10.21 -9.25 8.58
C ILE A 112 9.87 -8.10 7.65
N ASN A 113 8.61 -8.02 7.22
CA ASN A 113 8.10 -6.99 6.32
C ASN A 113 6.96 -6.26 7.00
N TYR A 114 6.86 -4.95 6.78
CA TYR A 114 5.70 -4.18 7.17
C TYR A 114 5.02 -3.51 5.97
N ARG A 115 3.72 -3.28 6.11
CA ARG A 115 2.88 -2.48 5.21
C ARG A 115 2.07 -1.50 6.02
N TYR A 116 2.12 -0.25 5.63
CA TYR A 116 1.34 0.82 6.24
C TYR A 116 0.60 1.62 5.18
N ILE A 117 -0.66 1.89 5.43
CA ILE A 117 -1.45 2.86 4.69
C ILE A 117 -2.20 3.75 5.69
N LYS A 118 -2.16 5.05 5.48
CA LYS A 118 -2.88 6.02 6.30
C LYS A 118 -4.38 5.98 6.00
N ASN A 119 -5.22 6.38 6.96
CA ASN A 119 -6.64 6.65 6.69
C ASN A 119 -6.76 7.59 5.49
N ARG A 120 -7.76 7.32 4.63
CA ARG A 120 -7.97 8.03 3.38
C ARG A 120 -9.43 8.31 3.14
N PRO A 121 -9.80 9.38 2.41
CA PRO A 121 -11.17 9.64 2.01
C PRO A 121 -11.74 8.45 1.24
N ALA A 122 -12.98 8.05 1.54
CA ALA A 122 -13.69 7.06 0.75
C ALA A 122 -14.67 7.71 -0.24
N ASN A 123 -14.92 9.02 -0.07
CA ASN A 123 -15.74 9.85 -0.95
C ASN A 123 -15.12 11.25 -1.14
N GLU A 124 -15.69 12.06 -2.00
CA GLU A 124 -15.15 13.34 -2.48
C GLU A 124 -15.11 14.43 -1.41
N ASP A 125 -16.02 14.40 -0.43
CA ASP A 125 -16.09 15.37 0.68
C ASP A 125 -15.42 14.90 1.96
N ASN A 126 -14.85 13.66 1.96
CA ASN A 126 -14.20 13.02 3.11
C ASN A 126 -15.14 12.85 4.33
N SER A 127 -16.44 12.76 4.12
CA SER A 127 -17.39 12.43 5.18
C SER A 127 -17.32 10.95 5.56
N VAL A 128 -16.95 10.08 4.61
CA VAL A 128 -16.68 8.67 4.81
C VAL A 128 -15.18 8.41 4.70
N VAL A 129 -14.63 7.72 5.70
CA VAL A 129 -13.18 7.47 5.81
C VAL A 129 -12.87 5.99 5.73
N ALA A 130 -12.12 5.59 4.73
CA ALA A 130 -11.52 4.27 4.64
C ALA A 130 -10.35 4.17 5.62
N LYS A 131 -10.44 3.21 6.56
CA LYS A 131 -9.44 3.00 7.61
C LYS A 131 -8.12 2.51 7.03
N GLY A 132 -7.04 3.09 7.51
CA GLY A 132 -5.68 2.62 7.26
C GLY A 132 -5.32 1.42 8.14
N TYR A 133 -4.13 0.89 7.91
CA TYR A 133 -3.62 -0.23 8.71
C TYR A 133 -2.09 -0.23 8.76
N PHE A 134 -1.56 -0.94 9.75
CA PHE A 134 -0.16 -1.36 9.83
C PHE A 134 -0.13 -2.87 9.99
N LEU A 135 0.47 -3.57 9.03
CA LEU A 135 0.61 -5.02 9.07
C LEU A 135 2.08 -5.39 9.15
N LEU A 136 2.36 -6.44 9.90
CA LEU A 136 3.69 -7.02 10.02
C LEU A 136 3.62 -8.50 9.65
N ASP A 137 4.46 -8.90 8.70
CA ASP A 137 4.59 -10.25 8.22
C ASP A 137 6.04 -10.73 8.44
N ALA A 138 6.26 -12.01 8.65
CA ALA A 138 7.59 -12.59 8.76
C ALA A 138 7.68 -13.93 8.05
N ALA A 139 8.86 -14.24 7.55
CA ALA A 139 9.16 -15.56 7.03
C ALA A 139 10.56 -15.99 7.43
N VAL A 140 10.72 -17.26 7.73
CA VAL A 140 12.02 -17.90 7.97
C VAL A 140 12.10 -19.21 7.20
N ASN A 141 13.22 -19.43 6.51
CA ASN A 141 13.46 -20.64 5.73
C ASN A 141 14.82 -21.21 6.12
N TYR A 142 14.88 -22.52 6.22
CA TYR A 142 16.11 -23.28 6.37
C TYR A 142 16.31 -24.15 5.14
N THR A 143 17.30 -23.78 4.32
CA THR A 143 17.55 -24.40 3.01
C THR A 143 18.80 -25.26 3.05
N ARG A 144 18.70 -26.49 2.59
CA ARG A 144 19.76 -27.45 2.37
C ARG A 144 19.75 -27.96 0.93
N PRO A 145 20.81 -28.59 0.42
CA PRO A 145 20.85 -29.07 -0.97
C PRO A 145 19.70 -29.98 -1.39
N LYS A 146 19.13 -30.74 -0.45
CA LYS A 146 18.07 -31.72 -0.72
C LYS A 146 16.71 -31.35 -0.15
N TYR A 147 16.60 -30.32 0.70
CA TYR A 147 15.33 -29.93 1.29
C TYR A 147 15.31 -28.47 1.75
N GLU A 148 14.12 -27.95 1.86
CA GLU A 148 13.84 -26.64 2.49
C GLU A 148 12.65 -26.76 3.43
N ILE A 149 12.78 -26.18 4.61
CA ILE A 149 11.71 -26.03 5.59
C ILE A 149 11.49 -24.52 5.78
N GLY A 150 10.26 -24.05 5.62
CA GLY A 150 9.90 -22.64 5.75
C GLY A 150 8.71 -22.46 6.67
N LEU A 151 8.73 -21.38 7.44
CA LEU A 151 7.61 -20.86 8.22
C LEU A 151 7.33 -19.44 7.76
N ALA A 152 6.07 -19.15 7.46
CA ALA A 152 5.60 -17.80 7.14
C ALA A 152 4.46 -17.41 8.08
N PHE A 153 4.49 -16.18 8.54
CA PHE A 153 3.50 -15.58 9.41
C PHE A 153 2.99 -14.30 8.76
N GLU A 154 1.69 -14.19 8.61
CA GLU A 154 1.01 -13.00 8.08
C GLU A 154 0.21 -12.34 9.21
N ASN A 155 0.18 -11.01 9.21
CA ASN A 155 -0.53 -10.22 10.22
C ASN A 155 -0.18 -10.66 11.66
N ILE A 156 1.10 -10.61 12.03
CA ILE A 156 1.64 -11.11 13.30
C ILE A 156 0.91 -10.53 14.52
N PHE A 157 0.50 -9.28 14.44
CA PHE A 157 -0.22 -8.60 15.52
C PHE A 157 -1.72 -8.91 15.55
N ASN A 158 -2.22 -9.75 14.62
CA ASN A 158 -3.64 -10.08 14.47
C ASN A 158 -4.55 -8.84 14.44
N ILE A 159 -4.11 -7.82 13.72
CA ILE A 159 -4.87 -6.57 13.59
C ILE A 159 -6.09 -6.81 12.73
N LYS A 160 -7.24 -6.32 13.15
CA LYS A 160 -8.45 -6.26 12.31
C LYS A 160 -8.28 -5.13 11.29
N TRP A 161 -8.28 -5.48 10.01
CA TRP A 161 -8.10 -4.56 8.91
C TRP A 161 -9.01 -4.92 7.72
N ASN A 162 -9.19 -3.97 6.83
CA ASN A 162 -10.01 -4.15 5.65
C ASN A 162 -9.13 -4.07 4.40
N GLU A 163 -9.20 -5.09 3.55
CA GLU A 163 -8.43 -5.18 2.31
C GLU A 163 -9.00 -4.24 1.25
N ALA A 164 -10.30 -4.31 0.99
CA ALA A 164 -11.04 -3.39 0.14
C ALA A 164 -12.06 -2.61 0.98
N GLN A 165 -12.27 -1.34 0.63
CA GLN A 165 -13.20 -0.44 1.31
C GLN A 165 -13.76 0.54 0.28
N PHE A 166 -15.09 0.70 0.22
CA PHE A 166 -15.77 1.60 -0.71
C PHE A 166 -16.87 2.34 0.02
N ALA A 167 -17.02 3.64 -0.23
CA ALA A 167 -18.24 4.37 0.13
C ALA A 167 -19.31 4.05 -0.90
N THR A 168 -20.45 3.60 -0.43
CA THR A 168 -21.51 3.01 -1.24
C THR A 168 -22.85 3.40 -0.66
N GLU A 169 -23.79 3.84 -1.50
CA GLU A 169 -25.17 4.02 -1.08
C GLU A 169 -25.89 2.67 -1.02
N SER A 170 -26.38 2.34 0.16
CA SER A 170 -27.21 1.16 0.36
C SER A 170 -28.46 1.48 1.16
N ARG A 171 -29.49 0.66 1.01
CA ARG A 171 -30.73 0.78 1.78
C ARG A 171 -31.12 -0.59 2.32
N LEU A 172 -31.07 -0.72 3.64
CA LEU A 172 -31.61 -1.89 4.31
C LEU A 172 -33.13 -1.85 4.34
N ARG A 173 -33.76 -3.02 4.54
CA ARG A 173 -35.23 -3.18 4.47
C ARG A 173 -36.01 -2.21 5.35
N ASN A 174 -35.46 -1.81 6.49
CA ASN A 174 -36.11 -0.97 7.51
C ASN A 174 -35.69 0.50 7.45
N GLU A 175 -34.89 0.90 6.47
CA GLU A 175 -34.43 2.28 6.32
C GLU A 175 -35.38 3.10 5.44
N PRO A 176 -35.67 4.35 5.84
CA PRO A 176 -36.58 5.22 5.06
C PRO A 176 -35.96 5.70 3.75
N ALA A 177 -34.63 5.82 3.67
CA ALA A 177 -33.87 6.29 2.51
C ALA A 177 -32.53 5.56 2.42
N PRO A 178 -31.87 5.56 1.23
CA PRO A 178 -30.49 5.10 1.11
C PRO A 178 -29.53 5.87 2.02
N VAL A 179 -28.54 5.19 2.56
CA VAL A 179 -27.49 5.74 3.42
C VAL A 179 -26.14 5.42 2.82
N THR A 180 -25.24 6.41 2.77
CA THR A 180 -23.86 6.20 2.35
C THR A 180 -23.08 5.54 3.47
N GLU A 181 -22.61 4.32 3.26
CA GLU A 181 -21.88 3.51 4.22
C GLU A 181 -20.55 3.03 3.65
N LEU A 182 -19.66 2.61 4.55
CA LEU A 182 -18.40 1.97 4.16
C LEU A 182 -18.59 0.46 4.02
N HIS A 183 -18.66 -0.02 2.79
CA HIS A 183 -18.63 -1.44 2.48
C HIS A 183 -17.19 -1.93 2.40
N TYR A 184 -16.90 -3.11 2.91
CA TYR A 184 -15.52 -3.58 2.99
C TYR A 184 -15.39 -5.10 2.92
N THR A 185 -14.24 -5.56 2.45
CA THR A 185 -13.81 -6.94 2.56
C THR A 185 -12.82 -7.04 3.73
N PRO A 186 -13.09 -7.89 4.74
CA PRO A 186 -12.13 -8.11 5.82
C PRO A 186 -10.81 -8.65 5.27
N GLY A 187 -9.72 -8.13 5.79
CA GLY A 187 -8.40 -8.66 5.49
C GLY A 187 -8.06 -9.91 6.30
N THR A 188 -7.07 -10.66 5.86
CA THR A 188 -6.62 -11.88 6.51
C THR A 188 -6.22 -11.63 7.97
N PRO A 189 -6.77 -12.39 8.94
CA PRO A 189 -6.31 -12.35 10.33
C PRO A 189 -4.91 -12.94 10.44
N PHE A 190 -4.40 -13.13 11.66
CA PHE A 190 -3.15 -13.89 11.86
C PHE A 190 -3.23 -15.22 11.14
N PHE A 191 -2.22 -15.48 10.32
CA PHE A 191 -2.11 -16.71 9.56
C PHE A 191 -0.68 -17.23 9.59
N ALA A 192 -0.53 -18.55 9.80
CA ALA A 192 0.76 -19.21 9.78
C ALA A 192 0.76 -20.35 8.75
N ARG A 193 1.87 -20.46 7.99
CA ARG A 193 2.04 -21.50 6.95
C ARG A 193 3.37 -22.19 7.13
N LEU A 194 3.34 -23.52 7.11
CA LEU A 194 4.50 -24.38 7.00
C LEU A 194 4.72 -24.75 5.52
N LYS A 195 5.96 -24.64 5.06
CA LYS A 195 6.42 -25.11 3.74
C LYS A 195 7.45 -26.20 3.93
N LEU A 196 7.28 -27.30 3.22
CA LEU A 196 8.27 -28.37 3.06
C LEU A 196 8.54 -28.55 1.57
N ALA A 197 9.80 -28.52 1.17
CA ALA A 197 10.22 -28.81 -0.21
C ALA A 197 11.36 -29.84 -0.20
N VAL A 198 11.34 -30.78 -1.13
CA VAL A 198 12.38 -31.79 -1.33
C VAL A 198 12.91 -31.64 -2.76
N PHE A 199 14.23 -31.61 -2.91
CA PHE A 199 14.90 -31.48 -4.20
C PHE A 199 15.56 -32.83 -4.55
N PHE A 200 15.28 -33.34 -5.76
CA PHE A 200 15.78 -34.60 -6.27
C PHE A 200 16.95 -34.42 -7.22
#